data_9515ab06da9ee5188015e1b13229c45c
#
_entry.id   9515ab06da9ee5188015e1b13229c45c
#
_cell.length_a   1.000
_cell.length_b   1.000
_cell.length_c   1.000
_cell.angle_alpha   90.00
_cell.angle_beta   90.00
_cell.angle_gamma   90.00
#
_symmetry.space_group_name_H-M   'P 1'
#
loop_
_entity.id
_entity.type
_entity.pdbx_description
1 polymer ?
#
loop_
_entity_poly.entity_id
_entity_poly.type
_entity_poly.pdbx_seq_one_letter_code
_entity_poly.pdbx_strand_id
1 'polypeptide(L)'
;MNGNEVVTPSYIFAIGRVEMRFPTVAVEKEFAQASGRTETRGLTDRKATHAILSERANRYLLRHLCWVFTIEGLETYILVPRDPADYDQLLEAVRPQPSPLDIDVVVGVRGPIAPPEMCNGLMIPIVAFDQIYSFDRNELVKALPAPKGAKTKDYGAPMAEVFDRIMLMADNAGATDEHRALNYMAVRYPALYYTVADAFERDSWLTAVDVQPSPLSGTRNIVDVIFSFTNRKTDVVEKFFTRCDVTEEFPFLVTKMSPYFDR
;
A
#
# COMPACT_ATOMS: atom_id res chain seq x y z
N MET A 1 -11.56 30.33 -27.35
CA MET A 1 -12.30 29.14 -26.91
C MET A 1 -11.36 28.38 -26.01
N ASN A 2 -11.43 28.65 -24.71
CA ASN A 2 -10.61 27.92 -23.71
C ASN A 2 -11.33 26.62 -23.42
N GLY A 3 -10.88 25.54 -24.06
CA GLY A 3 -11.29 24.21 -23.64
C GLY A 3 -10.80 23.98 -22.19
N ASN A 4 -11.73 23.88 -21.26
CA ASN A 4 -11.44 23.27 -19.97
C ASN A 4 -11.07 21.80 -20.26
N GLU A 5 -9.79 21.51 -20.41
CA GLU A 5 -9.31 20.13 -20.24
C GLU A 5 -9.72 19.71 -18.84
N VAL A 6 -10.66 18.79 -18.75
CA VAL A 6 -10.98 18.11 -17.50
C VAL A 6 -9.77 17.27 -17.19
N VAL A 7 -8.88 17.80 -16.35
CA VAL A 7 -7.72 17.04 -15.85
C VAL A 7 -8.28 15.88 -15.00
N THR A 8 -8.24 14.69 -15.55
CA THR A 8 -8.63 13.49 -14.82
C THR A 8 -7.67 13.33 -13.63
N PRO A 9 -8.16 13.23 -12.39
CA PRO A 9 -7.30 13.05 -11.24
C PRO A 9 -6.48 11.77 -11.38
N SER A 10 -5.20 11.85 -11.05
CA SER A 10 -4.31 10.69 -11.01
C SER A 10 -4.38 10.08 -9.61
N TYR A 11 -5.12 9.02 -9.44
CA TYR A 11 -5.29 8.35 -8.17
C TYR A 11 -4.11 7.43 -7.83
N ILE A 12 -3.85 7.28 -6.53
CA ILE A 12 -2.82 6.41 -5.97
C ILE A 12 -3.49 5.37 -5.06
N PHE A 13 -3.08 4.13 -5.21
CA PHE A 13 -3.29 3.06 -4.24
C PHE A 13 -1.96 2.31 -4.12
N ALA A 14 -1.09 2.76 -3.21
CA ALA A 14 0.28 2.31 -3.11
C ALA A 14 0.53 1.54 -1.80
N ILE A 15 1.39 0.53 -1.87
CA ILE A 15 1.84 -0.26 -0.72
C ILE A 15 3.31 0.07 -0.46
N GLY A 16 3.65 0.40 0.79
CA GLY A 16 5.01 0.79 1.16
C GLY A 16 5.12 1.05 2.65
N ARG A 17 5.89 2.09 3.02
CA ARG A 17 6.07 2.52 4.40
C ARG A 17 6.06 4.03 4.53
N VAL A 18 5.46 4.51 5.61
CA VAL A 18 5.52 5.92 6.00
C VAL A 18 6.76 6.17 6.83
N GLU A 19 7.53 7.16 6.43
CA GLU A 19 8.72 7.63 7.13
C GLU A 19 8.62 9.13 7.42
N MET A 20 9.28 9.57 8.47
CA MET A 20 9.31 10.96 8.90
C MET A 20 10.68 11.57 8.60
N ARG A 21 10.68 12.83 8.15
CA ARG A 21 11.90 13.65 7.98
C ARG A 21 11.72 15.04 8.53
N PHE A 22 12.83 15.64 8.90
CA PHE A 22 12.86 17.05 9.25
C PHE A 22 13.07 17.91 8.00
N PRO A 23 12.10 18.78 7.64
CA PRO A 23 12.24 19.62 6.45
C PRO A 23 13.29 20.72 6.63
N THR A 24 13.53 21.15 7.87
CA THR A 24 14.51 22.19 8.21
C THR A 24 15.16 21.92 9.56
N VAL A 25 16.36 22.48 9.78
CA VAL A 25 17.04 22.43 11.08
C VAL A 25 16.21 23.09 12.19
N ALA A 26 15.37 24.08 11.87
CA ALA A 26 14.48 24.71 12.85
C ALA A 26 13.46 23.72 13.41
N VAL A 27 12.83 22.91 12.55
CA VAL A 27 11.88 21.86 12.97
C VAL A 27 12.59 20.77 13.76
N GLU A 28 13.80 20.35 13.35
CA GLU A 28 14.61 19.39 14.10
C GLU A 28 14.92 19.87 15.51
N LYS A 29 15.32 21.14 15.68
CA LYS A 29 15.57 21.73 17.00
C LYS A 29 14.30 21.81 17.85
N GLU A 30 13.17 22.17 17.27
CA GLU A 30 11.89 22.22 17.97
C GLU A 30 11.48 20.81 18.44
N PHE A 31 11.66 19.79 17.60
CA PHE A 31 11.45 18.40 17.95
C PHE A 31 12.38 17.95 19.09
N ALA A 32 13.66 18.33 19.05
CA ALA A 32 14.62 18.03 20.11
C ALA A 32 14.23 18.70 21.46
N GLN A 33 13.68 19.92 21.42
CA GLN A 33 13.16 20.57 22.63
C GLN A 33 11.92 19.86 23.18
N ALA A 34 11.02 19.38 22.32
CA ALA A 34 9.88 18.57 22.71
C ALA A 34 10.34 17.24 23.33
N SER A 35 11.38 16.61 22.79
CA SER A 35 12.00 15.40 23.36
C SER A 35 12.56 15.64 24.76
N GLY A 36 13.16 16.78 25.02
CA GLY A 36 13.66 17.13 26.36
C GLY A 36 12.56 17.35 27.41
N ARG A 37 11.33 17.56 26.98
CA ARG A 37 10.14 17.72 27.85
C ARG A 37 9.36 16.42 28.06
N THR A 38 9.51 15.47 27.13
CA THR A 38 8.82 14.18 27.14
C THR A 38 9.72 13.13 27.77
N GLU A 39 9.15 12.21 28.57
CA GLU A 39 9.91 11.13 29.22
C GLU A 39 10.27 10.05 28.18
N THR A 40 11.41 10.24 27.50
CA THR A 40 11.88 9.35 26.42
C THR A 40 13.09 8.52 26.81
N ARG A 41 13.55 8.64 28.07
CA ARG A 41 14.76 8.00 28.56
C ARG A 41 14.66 6.47 28.49
N GLY A 42 15.59 5.84 27.78
CA GLY A 42 15.61 4.37 27.61
C GLY A 42 14.69 3.85 26.51
N LEU A 43 14.04 4.73 25.72
CA LEU A 43 13.28 4.32 24.55
C LEU A 43 14.19 4.25 23.31
N THR A 44 13.80 3.43 22.34
CA THR A 44 14.38 3.49 20.98
C THR A 44 13.94 4.79 20.29
N ASP A 45 14.71 5.26 19.29
CA ASP A 45 14.39 6.48 18.56
C ASP A 45 12.96 6.51 18.03
N ARG A 46 12.44 5.40 17.51
CA ARG A 46 11.09 5.31 17.00
C ARG A 46 10.03 5.35 18.09
N LYS A 47 10.28 4.68 19.23
CA LYS A 47 9.42 4.78 20.42
C LYS A 47 9.41 6.20 21.00
N ALA A 48 10.57 6.83 21.05
CA ALA A 48 10.70 8.22 21.50
C ALA A 48 9.93 9.16 20.56
N THR A 49 10.09 9.02 19.25
CA THR A 49 9.34 9.78 18.24
C THR A 49 7.84 9.64 18.42
N HIS A 50 7.35 8.40 18.51
CA HIS A 50 5.93 8.14 18.71
C HIS A 50 5.42 8.74 20.03
N ALA A 51 6.17 8.60 21.14
CA ALA A 51 5.79 9.17 22.42
C ALA A 51 5.69 10.70 22.36
N ILE A 52 6.70 11.37 21.74
CA ILE A 52 6.72 12.83 21.59
C ILE A 52 5.50 13.30 20.79
N LEU A 53 5.24 12.69 19.64
CA LEU A 53 4.16 13.10 18.73
C LEU A 53 2.76 12.74 19.27
N SER A 54 2.65 11.74 20.14
CA SER A 54 1.40 11.36 20.80
C SER A 54 0.96 12.35 21.88
N GLU A 55 1.89 13.11 22.45
CA GLU A 55 1.56 14.13 23.43
C GLU A 55 0.75 15.27 22.79
N ARG A 56 -0.38 15.62 23.42
CA ARG A 56 -1.27 16.67 22.92
C ARG A 56 -0.53 18.01 22.70
N ALA A 57 0.41 18.35 23.57
CA ALA A 57 1.18 19.58 23.48
C ALA A 57 2.10 19.63 22.27
N ASN A 58 2.54 18.47 21.75
CA ASN A 58 3.47 18.31 20.65
C ASN A 58 2.80 17.98 19.30
N ARG A 59 1.48 17.81 19.27
CA ARG A 59 0.73 17.44 18.06
C ARG A 59 0.89 18.41 16.89
N TYR A 60 1.19 19.68 17.16
CA TYR A 60 1.48 20.66 16.11
C TYR A 60 2.69 20.25 15.26
N LEU A 61 3.66 19.50 15.82
CA LEU A 61 4.82 19.02 15.10
C LEU A 61 4.48 18.11 13.92
N LEU A 62 3.37 17.34 14.01
CA LEU A 62 2.90 16.50 12.90
C LEU A 62 2.75 17.28 11.59
N ARG A 63 2.34 18.57 11.69
CA ARG A 63 2.12 19.45 10.54
C ARG A 63 3.41 20.07 10.01
N HIS A 64 4.45 20.09 10.83
CA HIS A 64 5.74 20.67 10.48
C HIS A 64 6.76 19.64 9.98
N LEU A 65 6.48 18.35 10.20
CA LEU A 65 7.30 17.27 9.67
C LEU A 65 7.03 17.04 8.18
N CYS A 66 8.04 16.53 7.49
CA CYS A 66 7.87 15.99 6.15
C CYS A 66 7.58 14.49 6.25
N TRP A 67 6.48 14.08 5.65
CA TRP A 67 6.05 12.69 5.61
C TRP A 67 6.38 12.09 4.25
N VAL A 68 7.26 11.12 4.22
CA VAL A 68 7.74 10.46 3.01
C VAL A 68 7.20 9.05 2.95
N PHE A 69 6.68 8.68 1.80
CA PHE A 69 6.27 7.31 1.52
C PHE A 69 7.34 6.62 0.70
N THR A 70 7.85 5.51 1.24
CA THR A 70 8.89 4.70 0.60
C THR A 70 8.29 3.40 0.07
N ILE A 71 8.66 3.03 -1.15
CA ILE A 71 8.32 1.75 -1.77
C ILE A 71 9.63 1.02 -2.02
N GLU A 72 9.79 -0.17 -1.46
CA GLU A 72 11.03 -0.96 -1.52
C GLU A 72 12.28 -0.17 -1.09
N GLY A 73 12.10 0.74 -0.12
CA GLY A 73 13.17 1.60 0.39
C GLY A 73 13.49 2.81 -0.49
N LEU A 74 12.78 3.00 -1.60
CA LEU A 74 12.91 4.19 -2.44
C LEU A 74 11.86 5.24 -2.06
N GLU A 75 12.31 6.48 -1.87
CA GLU A 75 11.43 7.62 -1.61
C GLU A 75 10.59 7.93 -2.84
N THR A 76 9.29 7.70 -2.72
CA THR A 76 8.39 7.72 -3.89
C THR A 76 7.42 8.89 -3.85
N TYR A 77 6.88 9.21 -2.68
CA TYR A 77 5.89 10.28 -2.51
C TYR A 77 6.12 11.09 -1.25
N ILE A 78 5.75 12.38 -1.27
CA ILE A 78 5.53 13.17 -0.07
C ILE A 78 4.04 13.15 0.24
N LEU A 79 3.68 12.77 1.47
CA LEU A 79 2.30 12.65 1.91
C LEU A 79 1.82 13.96 2.56
N VAL A 80 0.65 14.42 2.11
CA VAL A 80 -0.06 15.56 2.68
C VAL A 80 -1.51 15.14 2.91
N PRO A 81 -2.06 15.26 4.12
CA PRO A 81 -3.45 14.91 4.35
C PRO A 81 -4.38 15.90 3.65
N ARG A 82 -5.48 15.42 3.11
CA ARG A 82 -6.55 16.28 2.56
C ARG A 82 -7.34 16.95 3.68
N ASP A 83 -7.57 16.22 4.77
CA ASP A 83 -8.16 16.77 5.99
C ASP A 83 -7.08 16.88 7.09
N PRO A 84 -6.98 18.02 7.79
CA PRO A 84 -6.07 18.15 8.94
C PRO A 84 -6.27 17.12 10.05
N ALA A 85 -7.45 16.50 10.16
CA ALA A 85 -7.71 15.41 11.11
C ALA A 85 -6.90 14.14 10.77
N ASP A 86 -6.53 13.94 9.49
CA ASP A 86 -5.85 12.74 9.01
C ASP A 86 -4.36 12.68 9.39
N TYR A 87 -3.81 13.73 10.03
CA TYR A 87 -2.47 13.64 10.63
C TYR A 87 -2.36 12.53 11.68
N ASP A 88 -3.46 12.12 12.29
CA ASP A 88 -3.47 11.01 13.23
C ASP A 88 -3.16 9.67 12.55
N GLN A 89 -3.53 9.50 11.29
CA GLN A 89 -3.18 8.30 10.51
C GLN A 89 -1.66 8.20 10.25
N LEU A 90 -0.99 9.34 10.05
CA LEU A 90 0.48 9.39 9.92
C LEU A 90 1.17 9.01 11.23
N LEU A 91 0.60 9.45 12.37
CA LEU A 91 1.12 9.07 13.67
C LEU A 91 0.96 7.56 13.94
N GLU A 92 -0.17 6.98 13.56
CA GLU A 92 -0.42 5.54 13.66
C GLU A 92 0.55 4.73 12.79
N ALA A 93 0.90 5.23 11.59
CA ALA A 93 1.89 4.62 10.71
C ALA A 93 3.30 4.62 11.32
N VAL A 94 3.65 5.62 12.14
CA VAL A 94 4.89 5.65 12.91
C VAL A 94 4.79 4.76 14.16
N ARG A 95 4.74 3.45 13.96
CA ARG A 95 4.60 2.49 15.05
C ARG A 95 5.74 2.55 16.06
N PRO A 96 5.43 2.47 17.36
CA PRO A 96 6.47 2.50 18.42
C PRO A 96 7.36 1.26 18.41
N GLN A 97 6.89 0.15 17.84
CA GLN A 97 7.63 -1.09 17.68
C GLN A 97 7.59 -1.50 16.21
N PRO A 98 8.55 -1.00 15.39
CA PRO A 98 8.58 -1.34 13.97
C PRO A 98 8.92 -2.82 13.77
N SER A 99 8.21 -3.46 12.86
CA SER A 99 8.51 -4.78 12.33
C SER A 99 9.02 -4.64 10.89
N PRO A 100 9.94 -5.49 10.43
CA PRO A 100 10.26 -5.57 9.00
C PRO A 100 9.05 -5.89 8.12
N LEU A 101 8.00 -6.43 8.73
CA LEU A 101 6.76 -6.84 8.07
C LEU A 101 5.64 -5.78 8.17
N ASP A 102 5.93 -4.62 8.77
CA ASP A 102 4.99 -3.49 8.76
C ASP A 102 4.78 -2.96 7.35
N ILE A 103 3.55 -2.70 7.01
CA ILE A 103 3.11 -2.23 5.71
C ILE A 103 2.11 -1.09 5.93
N ASP A 104 2.29 -0.05 5.16
CA ASP A 104 1.35 1.05 5.05
C ASP A 104 0.78 1.07 3.62
N VAL A 105 -0.52 1.27 3.51
CA VAL A 105 -1.22 1.47 2.24
C VAL A 105 -1.73 2.89 2.20
N VAL A 106 -1.34 3.62 1.16
CA VAL A 106 -1.77 5.00 0.96
C VAL A 106 -2.75 5.07 -0.20
N VAL A 107 -3.90 5.71 0.04
CA VAL A 107 -4.92 6.02 -0.95
C VAL A 107 -5.07 7.53 -1.04
N GLY A 108 -5.05 8.08 -2.25
CA GLY A 108 -5.12 9.52 -2.44
C GLY A 108 -4.97 9.96 -3.88
N VAL A 109 -4.75 11.24 -4.06
CA VAL A 109 -4.58 11.88 -5.36
C VAL A 109 -3.13 12.35 -5.53
N ARG A 110 -2.51 11.94 -6.64
CA ARG A 110 -1.17 12.40 -7.01
C ARG A 110 -1.23 13.85 -7.47
N GLY A 111 -0.42 14.68 -6.83
CA GLY A 111 -0.21 16.08 -7.15
C GLY A 111 1.10 16.33 -7.92
N PRO A 112 1.54 17.59 -7.96
CA PRO A 112 2.79 17.99 -8.60
C PRO A 112 4.02 17.48 -7.82
N ILE A 113 5.20 17.68 -8.41
CA ILE A 113 6.48 17.48 -7.74
C ILE A 113 6.62 18.55 -6.65
N ALA A 114 7.05 18.12 -5.47
CA ALA A 114 7.28 19.01 -4.34
C ALA A 114 8.39 20.02 -4.63
N PRO A 115 8.25 21.28 -4.20
CA PRO A 115 9.32 22.25 -4.27
C PRO A 115 10.44 21.87 -3.24
N PRO A 116 11.70 22.22 -3.51
CA PRO A 116 12.84 21.75 -2.71
C PRO A 116 12.78 22.19 -1.23
N GLU A 117 12.15 23.29 -0.91
CA GLU A 117 11.97 23.81 0.45
C GLU A 117 10.96 23.01 1.28
N MET A 118 10.09 22.22 0.66
CA MET A 118 9.04 21.48 1.34
C MET A 118 9.60 20.33 2.20
N CYS A 119 10.63 19.66 1.71
CA CYS A 119 11.18 18.45 2.36
C CYS A 119 12.70 18.37 2.24
N ASN A 120 13.40 19.41 2.66
CA ASN A 120 14.87 19.49 2.70
C ASN A 120 15.54 19.06 1.37
N GLY A 121 15.06 19.57 0.25
CA GLY A 121 15.59 19.30 -1.08
C GLY A 121 15.04 18.07 -1.79
N LEU A 122 14.14 17.29 -1.15
CA LEU A 122 13.52 16.13 -1.78
C LEU A 122 12.43 16.56 -2.76
N MET A 123 12.65 16.30 -4.05
CA MET A 123 11.78 16.70 -5.15
C MET A 123 11.11 15.47 -5.77
N ILE A 124 10.09 14.96 -5.13
CA ILE A 124 9.26 13.84 -5.59
C ILE A 124 7.78 14.25 -5.62
N PRO A 125 6.89 13.51 -6.29
CA PRO A 125 5.49 13.85 -6.34
C PRO A 125 4.83 13.90 -4.95
N ILE A 126 3.94 14.87 -4.76
CA ILE A 126 3.07 14.94 -3.58
C ILE A 126 1.89 14.01 -3.78
N VAL A 127 1.46 13.35 -2.72
CA VAL A 127 0.15 12.65 -2.67
C VAL A 127 -0.70 13.31 -1.59
N ALA A 128 -1.82 13.89 -2.02
CA ALA A 128 -2.87 14.32 -1.12
C ALA A 128 -3.68 13.08 -0.74
N PHE A 129 -3.43 12.52 0.45
CA PHE A 129 -4.06 11.26 0.85
C PHE A 129 -5.38 11.49 1.57
N ASP A 130 -6.30 10.56 1.36
CA ASP A 130 -7.58 10.43 2.06
C ASP A 130 -7.52 9.33 3.12
N GLN A 131 -6.72 8.28 2.88
CA GLN A 131 -6.65 7.15 3.78
C GLN A 131 -5.26 6.54 3.82
N ILE A 132 -4.81 6.20 5.04
CA ILE A 132 -3.66 5.35 5.29
C ILE A 132 -4.13 4.13 6.10
N TYR A 133 -3.77 2.93 5.66
CA TYR A 133 -3.96 1.68 6.39
C TYR A 133 -2.62 1.15 6.83
N SER A 134 -2.42 0.92 8.14
CA SER A 134 -1.18 0.40 8.69
C SER A 134 -1.42 -0.95 9.35
N PHE A 135 -0.70 -1.99 8.91
CA PHE A 135 -0.83 -3.35 9.45
C PHE A 135 0.48 -4.13 9.34
N ASP A 136 0.59 -5.22 10.11
CA ASP A 136 1.66 -6.20 9.94
C ASP A 136 1.22 -7.26 8.90
N ARG A 137 2.11 -7.61 7.96
CA ARG A 137 1.83 -8.59 6.90
C ARG A 137 1.37 -9.95 7.45
N ASN A 138 1.96 -10.41 8.54
CA ASN A 138 1.54 -11.67 9.16
C ASN A 138 0.15 -11.59 9.78
N GLU A 139 -0.24 -10.41 10.28
CA GLU A 139 -1.60 -10.19 10.79
C GLU A 139 -2.62 -10.23 9.66
N LEU A 140 -2.30 -9.65 8.49
CA LEU A 140 -3.12 -9.77 7.30
C LEU A 140 -3.34 -11.25 6.94
N VAL A 141 -2.24 -12.03 6.87
CA VAL A 141 -2.30 -13.47 6.55
C VAL A 141 -3.08 -14.26 7.60
N LYS A 142 -2.92 -13.95 8.89
CA LYS A 142 -3.64 -14.61 10.00
C LYS A 142 -5.13 -14.26 10.04
N ALA A 143 -5.49 -13.04 9.63
CA ALA A 143 -6.89 -12.59 9.57
C ALA A 143 -7.68 -13.25 8.44
N LEU A 144 -6.98 -13.88 7.47
CA LEU A 144 -7.63 -14.63 6.41
C LEU A 144 -8.22 -15.91 6.99
N PRO A 145 -9.53 -16.16 6.82
CA PRO A 145 -10.13 -17.41 7.30
C PRO A 145 -9.43 -18.60 6.64
N ALA A 146 -8.99 -19.58 7.43
CA ALA A 146 -8.36 -20.78 6.89
C ALA A 146 -9.33 -21.55 6.00
N PRO A 147 -8.88 -22.10 4.85
CA PRO A 147 -9.70 -22.99 4.03
C PRO A 147 -10.24 -24.15 4.87
N LYS A 148 -11.47 -24.61 4.60
CA LYS A 148 -12.08 -25.73 5.32
C LYS A 148 -11.21 -26.97 5.19
N GLY A 149 -10.61 -27.43 6.30
CA GLY A 149 -9.76 -28.64 6.34
C GLY A 149 -8.25 -28.38 6.35
N ALA A 150 -7.82 -27.14 6.27
CA ALA A 150 -6.42 -26.77 6.25
C ALA A 150 -5.77 -26.86 7.64
N LYS A 151 -4.59 -27.47 7.72
CA LYS A 151 -3.71 -27.37 8.88
C LYS A 151 -2.97 -26.04 8.80
N THR A 152 -3.28 -25.14 9.69
CA THR A 152 -2.87 -23.71 9.73
C THR A 152 -1.36 -23.41 9.54
N LYS A 153 -0.49 -24.42 9.60
CA LYS A 153 0.97 -24.25 9.47
C LYS A 153 1.50 -24.17 8.03
N ASP A 154 0.79 -24.69 7.05
CA ASP A 154 1.33 -24.88 5.70
C ASP A 154 0.96 -23.76 4.71
N TYR A 155 0.04 -22.86 5.07
CA TYR A 155 -0.47 -21.82 4.15
C TYR A 155 0.20 -20.46 4.28
N GLY A 156 0.87 -20.17 5.37
CA GLY A 156 1.52 -18.88 5.59
C GLY A 156 2.59 -18.55 4.55
N ALA A 157 3.36 -19.54 4.13
CA ALA A 157 4.44 -19.35 3.15
C ALA A 157 3.93 -19.05 1.73
N PRO A 158 2.97 -19.81 1.15
CA PRO A 158 2.38 -19.49 -0.15
C PRO A 158 1.68 -18.13 -0.19
N MET A 159 0.99 -17.77 0.88
CA MET A 159 0.32 -16.45 0.99
C MET A 159 1.32 -15.31 1.02
N ALA A 160 2.42 -15.47 1.78
CA ALA A 160 3.50 -14.49 1.79
C ALA A 160 4.16 -14.36 0.41
N GLU A 161 4.37 -15.49 -0.30
CA GLU A 161 4.94 -15.49 -1.64
C GLU A 161 4.08 -14.69 -2.63
N VAL A 162 2.75 -14.83 -2.57
CA VAL A 162 1.84 -14.04 -3.43
C VAL A 162 1.96 -12.56 -3.17
N PHE A 163 1.94 -12.19 -1.89
CA PHE A 163 2.11 -10.80 -1.50
C PHE A 163 3.45 -10.26 -2.00
N ASP A 164 4.54 -11.00 -1.76
CA ASP A 164 5.86 -10.61 -2.21
C ASP A 164 5.96 -10.50 -3.74
N ARG A 165 5.31 -11.39 -4.50
CA ARG A 165 5.26 -11.30 -5.97
C ARG A 165 4.54 -10.05 -6.46
N ILE A 166 3.43 -9.67 -5.82
CA ILE A 166 2.72 -8.43 -6.15
C ILE A 166 3.60 -7.22 -5.82
N MET A 167 4.28 -7.25 -4.68
CA MET A 167 5.19 -6.17 -4.28
C MET A 167 6.44 -6.07 -5.16
N LEU A 168 6.98 -7.20 -5.60
CA LEU A 168 8.17 -7.26 -6.46
C LEU A 168 7.88 -6.99 -7.96
N MET A 169 6.66 -6.62 -8.32
CA MET A 169 6.41 -6.13 -9.67
C MET A 169 7.20 -4.85 -9.88
N ALA A 170 8.05 -4.85 -10.90
CA ALA A 170 8.90 -3.72 -11.24
C ALA A 170 8.07 -2.41 -11.33
N ASP A 171 8.56 -1.37 -10.66
CA ASP A 171 8.00 -0.02 -10.70
C ASP A 171 6.57 0.12 -10.16
N ASN A 172 6.12 -0.78 -9.27
CA ASN A 172 4.77 -0.68 -8.68
C ASN A 172 4.63 0.50 -7.71
N ALA A 173 4.56 1.69 -8.27
CA ALA A 173 4.32 2.93 -7.51
C ALA A 173 2.84 3.14 -7.13
N GLY A 174 1.95 2.21 -7.46
CA GLY A 174 0.51 2.33 -7.16
C GLY A 174 -0.23 3.41 -7.95
N ALA A 175 0.35 3.90 -9.06
CA ALA A 175 -0.16 5.05 -9.81
C ALA A 175 -0.86 4.69 -11.13
N THR A 176 -0.66 3.49 -11.65
CA THR A 176 -1.36 3.00 -12.84
C THR A 176 -2.60 2.20 -12.47
N ASP A 177 -3.52 2.03 -13.38
CA ASP A 177 -4.73 1.24 -13.15
C ASP A 177 -4.40 -0.22 -12.79
N GLU A 178 -3.35 -0.79 -13.39
CA GLU A 178 -2.84 -2.12 -13.10
C GLU A 178 -2.31 -2.20 -11.67
N HIS A 179 -1.44 -1.26 -11.29
CA HIS A 179 -0.84 -1.22 -9.95
C HIS A 179 -1.90 -1.04 -8.87
N ARG A 180 -2.87 -0.15 -9.10
CA ARG A 180 -3.96 0.12 -8.16
C ARG A 180 -4.82 -1.10 -7.94
N ALA A 181 -5.18 -1.83 -9.02
CA ALA A 181 -5.95 -3.05 -8.95
C ALA A 181 -5.21 -4.15 -8.19
N LEU A 182 -3.92 -4.37 -8.50
CA LEU A 182 -3.09 -5.38 -7.85
C LEU A 182 -2.89 -5.10 -6.37
N ASN A 183 -2.55 -3.86 -6.01
CA ASN A 183 -2.35 -3.44 -4.64
C ASN A 183 -3.65 -3.56 -3.82
N TYR A 184 -4.78 -3.18 -4.41
CA TYR A 184 -6.09 -3.37 -3.80
C TYR A 184 -6.38 -4.85 -3.51
N MET A 185 -6.13 -5.74 -4.48
CA MET A 185 -6.36 -7.17 -4.30
C MET A 185 -5.46 -7.77 -3.22
N ALA A 186 -4.18 -7.34 -3.18
CA ALA A 186 -3.23 -7.83 -2.19
C ALA A 186 -3.67 -7.55 -0.76
N VAL A 187 -4.35 -6.44 -0.50
CA VAL A 187 -4.72 -6.03 0.87
C VAL A 187 -6.20 -6.15 1.19
N ARG A 188 -7.08 -6.23 0.18
CA ARG A 188 -8.53 -6.18 0.36
C ARG A 188 -9.29 -7.38 -0.18
N TYR A 189 -8.63 -8.32 -0.88
CA TYR A 189 -9.33 -9.44 -1.49
C TYR A 189 -8.89 -10.81 -0.94
N PRO A 190 -9.46 -11.29 0.17
CA PRO A 190 -9.10 -12.58 0.79
C PRO A 190 -9.24 -13.78 -0.15
N ALA A 191 -10.18 -13.73 -1.10
CA ALA A 191 -10.40 -14.85 -2.02
C ALA A 191 -9.18 -15.14 -2.93
N LEU A 192 -8.32 -14.15 -3.19
CA LEU A 192 -7.03 -14.36 -3.87
C LEU A 192 -6.20 -15.39 -3.11
N TYR A 193 -6.05 -15.21 -1.82
CA TYR A 193 -5.23 -16.06 -0.97
C TYR A 193 -5.82 -17.47 -0.82
N TYR A 194 -7.16 -17.60 -0.84
CA TYR A 194 -7.79 -18.93 -0.88
C TYR A 194 -7.51 -19.69 -2.17
N THR A 195 -7.59 -18.99 -3.31
CA THR A 195 -7.28 -19.58 -4.61
C THR A 195 -5.82 -20.04 -4.64
N VAL A 196 -4.92 -19.27 -4.07
CA VAL A 196 -3.48 -19.63 -3.96
C VAL A 196 -3.29 -20.84 -3.07
N ALA A 197 -3.93 -20.88 -1.89
CA ALA A 197 -3.83 -22.00 -0.96
C ALA A 197 -4.38 -23.29 -1.61
N ASP A 198 -5.51 -23.22 -2.28
CA ASP A 198 -6.11 -24.34 -3.01
C ASP A 198 -5.22 -24.82 -4.17
N ALA A 199 -4.62 -23.92 -4.92
CA ALA A 199 -3.65 -24.24 -5.96
C ALA A 199 -2.41 -24.93 -5.38
N PHE A 200 -1.91 -24.45 -4.25
CA PHE A 200 -0.76 -25.04 -3.57
C PHE A 200 -1.04 -26.47 -3.09
N GLU A 201 -2.23 -26.76 -2.56
CA GLU A 201 -2.65 -28.14 -2.20
C GLU A 201 -2.64 -29.09 -3.40
N ARG A 202 -2.82 -28.55 -4.61
CA ARG A 202 -2.78 -29.30 -5.88
C ARG A 202 -1.40 -29.31 -6.54
N ASP A 203 -0.34 -29.04 -5.78
CA ASP A 203 1.04 -28.91 -6.26
C ASP A 203 1.21 -27.83 -7.37
N SER A 204 0.37 -26.81 -7.38
CA SER A 204 0.41 -25.71 -8.35
C SER A 204 0.86 -24.40 -7.69
N TRP A 205 1.68 -23.60 -8.40
CA TRP A 205 2.28 -22.37 -7.90
C TRP A 205 1.88 -21.20 -8.78
N LEU A 206 1.75 -20.04 -8.19
CA LEU A 206 1.54 -18.79 -8.93
C LEU A 206 2.80 -18.51 -9.79
N THR A 207 2.66 -18.55 -11.10
CA THR A 207 3.75 -18.32 -12.04
C THR A 207 3.71 -16.99 -12.75
N ALA A 208 2.51 -16.43 -12.96
CA ALA A 208 2.34 -15.12 -13.55
C ALA A 208 1.11 -14.40 -12.99
N VAL A 209 1.16 -13.08 -13.01
CA VAL A 209 0.03 -12.20 -12.78
C VAL A 209 0.00 -11.21 -13.94
N ASP A 210 -1.09 -11.24 -14.71
CA ASP A 210 -1.28 -10.37 -15.87
C ASP A 210 -2.46 -9.43 -15.59
N VAL A 211 -2.33 -8.16 -15.97
CA VAL A 211 -3.42 -7.19 -15.88
C VAL A 211 -3.66 -6.59 -17.25
N GLN A 212 -4.91 -6.55 -17.66
CA GLN A 212 -5.29 -6.02 -18.95
C GLN A 212 -6.61 -5.26 -18.87
N PRO A 213 -6.83 -4.26 -19.75
CA PRO A 213 -8.12 -3.61 -19.84
C PRO A 213 -9.25 -4.62 -20.08
N SER A 214 -10.32 -4.53 -19.29
CA SER A 214 -11.47 -5.41 -19.46
C SER A 214 -12.27 -5.04 -20.71
N PRO A 215 -12.82 -6.04 -21.45
CA PRO A 215 -13.79 -5.78 -22.50
C PRO A 215 -15.06 -5.07 -22.02
N LEU A 216 -15.29 -5.04 -20.71
CA LEU A 216 -16.41 -4.33 -20.08
C LEU A 216 -16.10 -2.85 -19.81
N SER A 217 -14.88 -2.40 -20.06
CA SER A 217 -14.50 -0.99 -19.96
C SER A 217 -15.28 -0.19 -21.02
N GLY A 218 -15.95 0.86 -20.56
CA GLY A 218 -16.65 1.81 -21.40
C GLY A 218 -16.33 3.21 -20.91
N THR A 219 -17.24 3.81 -20.13
CA THR A 219 -16.99 5.06 -19.39
C THR A 219 -16.23 4.82 -18.08
N ARG A 220 -16.05 3.58 -17.67
CA ARG A 220 -15.36 3.16 -16.45
C ARG A 220 -14.05 2.47 -16.81
N ASN A 221 -13.03 2.65 -15.98
CA ASN A 221 -11.76 1.95 -16.09
C ASN A 221 -11.86 0.62 -15.34
N ILE A 222 -12.18 -0.46 -16.06
CA ILE A 222 -12.24 -1.81 -15.50
C ILE A 222 -11.05 -2.60 -16.02
N VAL A 223 -10.34 -3.30 -15.15
CA VAL A 223 -9.23 -4.17 -15.52
C VAL A 223 -9.54 -5.61 -15.14
N ASP A 224 -9.13 -6.54 -15.99
CA ASP A 224 -9.11 -7.98 -15.74
C ASP A 224 -7.75 -8.33 -15.15
N VAL A 225 -7.72 -8.88 -13.94
CA VAL A 225 -6.51 -9.36 -13.30
C VAL A 225 -6.52 -10.89 -13.36
N ILE A 226 -5.51 -11.45 -14.02
CA ILE A 226 -5.40 -12.87 -14.35
C ILE A 226 -4.23 -13.46 -13.59
N PHE A 227 -4.49 -14.51 -12.81
CA PHE A 227 -3.50 -15.25 -12.04
C PHE A 227 -3.28 -16.61 -12.70
N SER A 228 -2.04 -16.91 -13.07
CA SER A 228 -1.65 -18.16 -13.70
C SER A 228 -0.93 -19.07 -12.70
N PHE A 229 -1.44 -20.28 -12.54
CA PHE A 229 -0.86 -21.30 -11.65
C PHE A 229 -0.36 -22.48 -12.47
N THR A 230 0.91 -22.85 -12.30
CA THR A 230 1.51 -23.97 -13.01
C THR A 230 1.70 -25.15 -12.06
N ASN A 231 1.22 -26.31 -12.45
CA ASN A 231 1.42 -27.55 -11.70
C ASN A 231 2.85 -28.07 -11.87
N ARG A 232 3.55 -28.36 -10.75
CA ARG A 232 4.95 -28.77 -10.75
C ARG A 232 5.24 -30.13 -11.38
N LYS A 233 4.24 -30.99 -11.47
CA LYS A 233 4.39 -32.37 -11.96
C LYS A 233 4.00 -32.53 -13.41
N THR A 234 3.04 -31.71 -13.85
CA THR A 234 2.40 -31.87 -15.17
C THR A 234 2.62 -30.70 -16.10
N ASP A 235 3.21 -29.59 -15.60
CA ASP A 235 3.35 -28.32 -16.31
C ASP A 235 2.01 -27.72 -16.82
N VAL A 236 0.88 -28.26 -16.37
CA VAL A 236 -0.44 -27.71 -16.72
C VAL A 236 -0.62 -26.37 -16.06
N VAL A 237 -1.05 -25.37 -16.85
CA VAL A 237 -1.36 -24.03 -16.39
C VAL A 237 -2.88 -23.87 -16.22
N GLU A 238 -3.30 -23.56 -15.01
CA GLU A 238 -4.66 -23.11 -14.70
C GLU A 238 -4.67 -21.60 -14.50
N LYS A 239 -5.63 -20.91 -15.09
CA LYS A 239 -5.78 -19.46 -14.94
C LYS A 239 -7.08 -19.11 -14.24
N PHE A 240 -7.00 -18.15 -13.33
CA PHE A 240 -8.15 -17.55 -12.66
C PHE A 240 -8.12 -16.05 -12.87
N PHE A 241 -9.27 -15.41 -12.93
CA PHE A 241 -9.34 -13.98 -13.09
C PHE A 241 -10.43 -13.35 -12.23
N THR A 242 -10.27 -12.07 -12.01
CA THR A 242 -11.28 -11.21 -11.40
C THR A 242 -11.24 -9.83 -12.07
N ARG A 243 -12.32 -9.07 -11.97
CA ARG A 243 -12.42 -7.72 -12.49
C ARG A 243 -12.39 -6.72 -11.37
N CYS A 244 -11.56 -5.70 -11.54
CA CYS A 244 -11.46 -4.58 -10.63
C CYS A 244 -11.82 -3.29 -11.37
N ASP A 245 -12.70 -2.50 -10.79
CA ASP A 245 -12.96 -1.15 -11.24
C ASP A 245 -12.00 -0.20 -10.53
N VAL A 246 -11.26 0.54 -11.31
CA VAL A 246 -10.25 1.51 -10.88
C VAL A 246 -10.55 2.92 -11.36
N THR A 247 -11.79 3.19 -11.74
CA THR A 247 -12.23 4.50 -12.25
C THR A 247 -12.01 5.60 -11.23
N GLU A 248 -12.36 5.33 -9.98
CA GLU A 248 -12.32 6.29 -8.88
C GLU A 248 -11.15 6.00 -7.92
N GLU A 249 -11.01 6.83 -6.92
CA GLU A 249 -9.92 6.77 -5.94
C GLU A 249 -9.82 5.42 -5.22
N PHE A 250 -10.96 4.86 -4.83
CA PHE A 250 -11.04 3.57 -4.15
C PHE A 250 -11.40 2.47 -5.14
N PRO A 251 -10.46 1.58 -5.51
CA PRO A 251 -10.76 0.43 -6.35
C PRO A 251 -11.77 -0.50 -5.69
N PHE A 252 -12.58 -1.21 -6.50
CA PHE A 252 -13.48 -2.24 -5.99
C PHE A 252 -13.66 -3.39 -6.98
N LEU A 253 -14.07 -4.56 -6.44
CA LEU A 253 -14.30 -5.75 -7.24
C LEU A 253 -15.63 -5.67 -7.99
N VAL A 254 -15.57 -5.95 -9.29
CA VAL A 254 -16.75 -6.07 -10.16
C VAL A 254 -17.24 -7.51 -10.20
N THR A 255 -16.32 -8.49 -10.21
CA THR A 255 -16.63 -9.92 -10.26
C THR A 255 -15.85 -10.70 -9.21
N LYS A 256 -16.37 -11.85 -8.81
CA LYS A 256 -15.63 -12.80 -7.99
C LYS A 256 -14.58 -13.53 -8.84
N MET A 257 -13.54 -14.04 -8.18
CA MET A 257 -12.55 -14.93 -8.80
C MET A 257 -13.23 -16.10 -9.48
N SER A 258 -12.88 -16.35 -10.73
CA SER A 258 -13.43 -17.42 -11.56
C SER A 258 -12.38 -17.95 -12.55
N PRO A 259 -12.53 -19.18 -13.08
CA PRO A 259 -11.62 -19.71 -14.09
C PRO A 259 -11.56 -18.79 -15.31
N TYR A 260 -10.36 -18.61 -15.84
CA TYR A 260 -10.11 -17.87 -17.07
C TYR A 260 -9.76 -18.85 -18.20
N PHE A 261 -10.39 -18.68 -19.34
CA PHE A 261 -10.13 -19.46 -20.54
C PHE A 261 -9.62 -18.51 -21.63
N ASP A 262 -8.42 -18.79 -22.13
CA ASP A 262 -7.87 -18.08 -23.29
C ASP A 262 -8.84 -18.28 -24.48
N ARG A 263 -9.22 -17.19 -25.15
CA ARG A 263 -10.08 -17.23 -26.35
C ARG A 263 -9.24 -17.20 -27.59
#